data_5ed56c42de3348246aa7a9f778b50833
#
_entry.id   5ed56c42de3348246aa7a9f778b50833
#
_cell.length_a   1.000
_cell.length_b   1.000
_cell.length_c   1.000
_cell.angle_alpha   90.00
_cell.angle_beta   90.00
_cell.angle_gamma   90.00
#
_symmetry.space_group_name_H-M   'P 1'
#
loop_
_entity.id
_entity.type
_entity.pdbx_description
1 polymer ?
#
loop_
_entity_poly.entity_id
_entity_poly.type
_entity_poly.pdbx_seq_one_letter_code
_entity_poly.pdbx_strand_id
1 'polypeptide(L)'
;MSSTSDAQASAPAIKLKLVRKVGEGISPKSVVASPQGIVIAQNMMYTHGVTAYDSEGTLLTRISDAVPMSMLGLKRSGGATGSPVEAAFSPDGTFAYVSNYQMYGSGFNKPGFDKCIAADGYDESYVYKIDMTKLRVVAAVRVGAVPKFLAVSPDGQTLLVSNWCSSTVSVVDLATFREKRQVLVGRYPRGIAISNDSGVAYIAVMGGGRIARVDLTTWKVKQWRSPNSTPRHILLSPDGSKLYVSHNIASVVAEVNASNGRVLRRVTTGKAPRTMAMSPDGAALYVVNYDSNTVSVVDSTSMKVVQTVNTPTHPIGVTFEPTKNRVWVASYHGTLLLYDRV
;
A
#
# COMPACT_ATOMS: atom_id res chain seq x y z
N MET A 1 52.14 22.04 -3.03
CA MET A 1 51.12 21.53 -3.93
C MET A 1 50.34 20.44 -3.17
N SER A 2 49.22 20.81 -2.62
CA SER A 2 48.36 19.89 -1.83
C SER A 2 47.33 19.32 -2.79
N SER A 3 47.44 18.01 -3.06
CA SER A 3 46.44 17.27 -3.84
C SER A 3 45.26 16.95 -2.92
N THR A 4 44.18 17.70 -3.04
CA THR A 4 42.87 17.31 -2.49
C THR A 4 42.37 16.13 -3.32
N SER A 5 42.38 14.92 -2.77
CA SER A 5 41.69 13.76 -3.33
C SER A 5 40.18 14.00 -3.16
N ASP A 6 39.50 14.34 -4.26
CA ASP A 6 38.04 14.26 -4.32
C ASP A 6 37.63 12.82 -4.01
N ALA A 7 37.12 12.59 -2.80
CA ALA A 7 36.47 11.35 -2.46
C ALA A 7 35.18 11.27 -3.30
N GLN A 8 35.25 10.52 -4.38
CA GLN A 8 34.11 10.22 -5.25
C GLN A 8 33.09 9.48 -4.39
N ALA A 9 32.00 10.13 -4.03
CA ALA A 9 30.92 9.52 -3.28
C ALA A 9 30.49 8.26 -4.02
N SER A 10 30.60 7.10 -3.37
CA SER A 10 30.17 5.83 -3.96
C SER A 10 28.70 5.91 -4.31
N ALA A 11 28.34 5.44 -5.50
CA ALA A 11 26.93 5.34 -5.91
C ALA A 11 26.12 4.61 -4.81
N PRO A 12 24.91 5.09 -4.48
CA PRO A 12 24.13 4.49 -3.41
C PRO A 12 23.89 3.01 -3.68
N ALA A 13 24.08 2.18 -2.67
CA ALA A 13 23.75 0.76 -2.73
C ALA A 13 22.24 0.61 -2.95
N ILE A 14 21.83 0.08 -4.09
CA ILE A 14 20.39 -0.03 -4.44
C ILE A 14 19.96 -1.45 -4.80
N LYS A 15 20.93 -2.36 -4.99
CA LYS A 15 20.68 -3.76 -5.33
C LYS A 15 20.18 -4.56 -4.13
N LEU A 16 19.56 -5.68 -4.41
CA LEU A 16 18.96 -6.58 -3.42
C LEU A 16 19.75 -7.88 -3.30
N LYS A 17 20.06 -8.30 -2.07
CA LYS A 17 20.59 -9.61 -1.74
C LYS A 17 19.65 -10.31 -0.78
N LEU A 18 19.12 -11.47 -1.18
CA LEU A 18 18.24 -12.27 -0.32
C LEU A 18 18.98 -12.73 0.93
N VAL A 19 18.43 -12.46 2.11
CA VAL A 19 18.99 -12.85 3.40
C VAL A 19 18.11 -13.80 4.18
N ARG A 20 16.79 -13.71 3.98
CA ARG A 20 15.86 -14.59 4.70
C ARG A 20 14.58 -14.84 3.90
N LYS A 21 14.01 -16.02 4.10
CA LYS A 21 12.68 -16.39 3.63
C LYS A 21 11.85 -16.83 4.84
N VAL A 22 10.69 -16.23 5.01
CA VAL A 22 9.70 -16.57 6.03
C VAL A 22 8.50 -17.18 5.33
N GLY A 23 8.01 -18.29 5.83
CA GLY A 23 6.84 -19.01 5.30
C GLY A 23 6.01 -19.57 6.43
N GLU A 24 5.24 -20.64 6.16
CA GLU A 24 4.44 -21.43 7.09
C GLU A 24 3.17 -20.74 7.60
N GLY A 25 2.04 -21.18 7.08
CA GLY A 25 0.73 -20.78 7.54
C GLY A 25 0.39 -19.30 7.36
N ILE A 26 0.93 -18.68 6.30
CA ILE A 26 0.61 -17.32 5.89
C ILE A 26 0.11 -17.30 4.44
N SER A 27 -0.72 -16.30 4.13
CA SER A 27 -1.22 -16.05 2.76
C SER A 27 -1.23 -14.54 2.48
N PRO A 28 -0.01 -13.91 2.48
CA PRO A 28 0.10 -12.48 2.51
C PRO A 28 -0.36 -11.86 1.19
N LYS A 29 -1.25 -10.88 1.29
CA LYS A 29 -1.74 -10.04 0.20
C LYS A 29 -0.94 -8.75 0.10
N SER A 30 -0.42 -8.29 1.22
CA SER A 30 0.48 -7.14 1.32
C SER A 30 1.42 -7.29 2.51
N VAL A 31 2.43 -6.44 2.55
CA VAL A 31 3.39 -6.32 3.65
C VAL A 31 3.74 -4.85 3.80
N VAL A 32 3.77 -4.37 5.04
CA VAL A 32 4.06 -2.96 5.36
C VAL A 32 4.96 -2.89 6.60
N ALA A 33 5.99 -2.06 6.54
CA ALA A 33 6.91 -1.80 7.64
C ALA A 33 6.56 -0.51 8.38
N SER A 34 6.67 -0.52 9.71
CA SER A 34 6.61 0.68 10.53
C SER A 34 7.95 1.43 10.53
N PRO A 35 7.96 2.71 10.91
CA PRO A 35 9.21 3.45 11.11
C PRO A 35 10.14 2.84 12.17
N GLN A 36 9.60 2.03 13.11
CA GLN A 36 10.35 1.38 14.20
C GLN A 36 10.78 -0.06 13.88
N GLY A 37 10.56 -0.54 12.65
CA GLY A 37 11.03 -1.86 12.23
C GLY A 37 10.07 -3.02 12.52
N ILE A 38 8.85 -2.76 12.99
CA ILE A 38 7.81 -3.80 13.02
C ILE A 38 7.23 -3.93 11.61
N VAL A 39 7.18 -5.16 11.11
CA VAL A 39 6.62 -5.45 9.80
C VAL A 39 5.34 -6.27 9.97
N ILE A 40 4.25 -5.84 9.32
CA ILE A 40 2.99 -6.57 9.33
C ILE A 40 2.63 -7.08 7.93
N ALA A 41 2.11 -8.29 7.85
CA ALA A 41 1.60 -8.89 6.62
C ALA A 41 0.10 -9.20 6.77
N GLN A 42 -0.68 -8.81 5.76
CA GLN A 42 -2.12 -8.97 5.70
C GLN A 42 -2.46 -10.27 4.96
N ASN A 43 -2.98 -11.26 5.70
CA ASN A 43 -3.25 -12.60 5.19
C ASN A 43 -4.73 -12.71 4.73
N MET A 44 -5.01 -12.24 3.51
CA MET A 44 -6.38 -12.12 3.00
C MET A 44 -7.03 -13.47 2.63
N MET A 45 -6.26 -14.41 2.07
CA MET A 45 -6.86 -15.50 1.30
C MET A 45 -7.31 -16.70 2.15
N TYR A 46 -6.40 -17.37 2.83
CA TYR A 46 -6.71 -18.67 3.43
C TYR A 46 -6.60 -18.70 4.95
N THR A 47 -5.73 -17.85 5.49
CA THR A 47 -5.44 -17.86 6.92
C THR A 47 -6.08 -16.71 7.68
N HIS A 48 -6.53 -15.68 6.96
CA HIS A 48 -7.07 -14.44 7.51
C HIS A 48 -6.17 -13.84 8.61
N GLY A 49 -6.51 -12.68 9.14
CA GLY A 49 -5.73 -12.02 10.19
C GLY A 49 -4.45 -11.35 9.70
N VAL A 50 -3.71 -10.79 10.64
CA VAL A 50 -2.47 -10.07 10.40
C VAL A 50 -1.34 -10.75 11.16
N THR A 51 -0.19 -10.97 10.51
CA THR A 51 1.03 -11.44 11.18
C THR A 51 1.99 -10.29 11.38
N ALA A 52 2.55 -10.15 12.58
CA ALA A 52 3.53 -9.13 12.93
C ALA A 52 4.91 -9.78 13.15
N TYR A 53 5.94 -9.12 12.63
CA TYR A 53 7.33 -9.58 12.67
C TYR A 53 8.24 -8.45 13.16
N ASP A 54 9.38 -8.83 13.74
CA ASP A 54 10.50 -7.91 13.90
C ASP A 54 11.23 -7.66 12.58
N SER A 55 12.19 -6.75 12.57
CA SER A 55 12.98 -6.41 11.37
C SER A 55 13.89 -7.56 10.88
N GLU A 56 14.11 -8.59 11.69
CA GLU A 56 14.86 -9.81 11.33
C GLU A 56 13.96 -10.90 10.75
N GLY A 57 12.63 -10.70 10.74
CA GLY A 57 11.65 -11.68 10.24
C GLY A 57 11.24 -12.73 11.26
N THR A 58 11.45 -12.46 12.54
CA THR A 58 10.94 -13.33 13.61
C THR A 58 9.47 -12.98 13.85
N LEU A 59 8.60 -13.98 13.86
CA LEU A 59 7.18 -13.78 14.15
C LEU A 59 6.99 -13.33 15.59
N LEU A 60 6.42 -12.14 15.76
CA LEU A 60 6.06 -11.61 17.08
C LEU A 60 4.70 -12.13 17.54
N THR A 61 3.73 -12.08 16.63
CA THR A 61 2.37 -12.56 16.94
C THR A 61 1.51 -12.72 15.68
N ARG A 62 0.37 -13.39 15.88
CA ARG A 62 -0.74 -13.42 14.92
C ARG A 62 -1.90 -12.61 15.51
N ILE A 63 -2.25 -11.50 14.89
CA ILE A 63 -3.34 -10.61 15.29
C ILE A 63 -4.62 -11.11 14.63
N SER A 64 -5.60 -11.51 15.43
CA SER A 64 -6.90 -11.95 14.94
C SER A 64 -7.65 -10.80 14.26
N ASP A 65 -8.34 -11.10 13.16
CA ASP A 65 -9.29 -10.22 12.49
C ASP A 65 -10.72 -10.35 13.04
N ALA A 66 -10.93 -11.24 14.01
CA ALA A 66 -12.23 -11.40 14.68
C ALA A 66 -12.43 -10.24 15.68
N VAL A 67 -13.57 -9.58 15.54
CA VAL A 67 -13.97 -8.45 16.40
C VAL A 67 -15.42 -8.60 16.83
N PRO A 68 -15.83 -8.11 18.04
CA PRO A 68 -17.23 -8.10 18.43
C PRO A 68 -18.03 -7.11 17.56
N MET A 69 -19.30 -7.42 17.30
CA MET A 69 -20.21 -6.55 16.51
C MET A 69 -20.31 -5.14 17.09
N SER A 70 -20.19 -4.99 18.41
CA SER A 70 -20.19 -3.68 19.09
C SER A 70 -19.04 -2.78 18.66
N MET A 71 -17.86 -3.36 18.35
CA MET A 71 -16.71 -2.60 17.82
C MET A 71 -16.99 -2.04 16.42
N LEU A 72 -17.85 -2.71 15.67
CA LEU A 72 -18.33 -2.26 14.35
C LEU A 72 -19.47 -1.24 14.44
N GLY A 73 -19.90 -0.87 15.66
CA GLY A 73 -21.07 0.00 15.88
C GLY A 73 -22.42 -0.67 15.60
N LEU A 74 -22.44 -2.00 15.48
CA LEU A 74 -23.65 -2.77 15.21
C LEU A 74 -24.31 -3.25 16.50
N LYS A 75 -25.62 -2.98 16.64
CA LYS A 75 -26.43 -3.43 17.79
C LYS A 75 -26.86 -4.90 17.61
N ARG A 76 -25.89 -5.82 17.51
CA ARG A 76 -26.12 -7.26 17.32
C ARG A 76 -25.15 -8.01 18.24
N SER A 77 -25.56 -9.18 18.71
CA SER A 77 -24.69 -10.11 19.43
C SER A 77 -23.76 -10.84 18.48
N GLY A 78 -22.66 -11.38 19.00
CA GLY A 78 -21.69 -12.16 18.26
C GLY A 78 -20.51 -11.35 17.75
N GLY A 79 -19.80 -11.92 16.81
CA GLY A 79 -18.59 -11.33 16.20
C GLY A 79 -18.65 -11.33 14.68
N ALA A 80 -17.74 -10.58 14.10
CA ALA A 80 -17.44 -10.59 12.68
C ALA A 80 -15.95 -10.80 12.47
N THR A 81 -15.58 -11.34 11.31
CA THR A 81 -14.20 -11.44 10.84
C THR A 81 -14.04 -10.62 9.57
N GLY A 82 -12.83 -10.14 9.34
CA GLY A 82 -12.48 -9.41 8.13
C GLY A 82 -11.71 -10.25 7.12
N SER A 83 -11.32 -9.62 6.03
CA SER A 83 -10.38 -10.13 5.03
C SER A 83 -9.26 -9.10 4.88
N PRO A 84 -8.24 -9.09 5.74
CA PRO A 84 -7.18 -8.07 5.74
C PRO A 84 -6.45 -8.00 4.40
N VAL A 85 -6.43 -6.83 3.75
CA VAL A 85 -5.92 -6.70 2.38
C VAL A 85 -4.73 -5.78 2.23
N GLU A 86 -4.72 -4.62 2.87
CA GLU A 86 -3.63 -3.64 2.86
C GLU A 86 -3.53 -2.96 4.23
N ALA A 87 -2.39 -2.32 4.50
CA ALA A 87 -2.18 -1.59 5.73
C ALA A 87 -1.41 -0.28 5.52
N ALA A 88 -1.51 0.63 6.49
CA ALA A 88 -0.62 1.77 6.67
C ALA A 88 -0.40 2.02 8.16
N PHE A 89 0.79 2.49 8.52
CA PHE A 89 1.09 2.91 9.89
C PHE A 89 0.80 4.39 10.09
N SER A 90 0.52 4.78 11.34
CA SER A 90 0.65 6.17 11.77
C SER A 90 2.11 6.62 11.63
N PRO A 91 2.39 7.92 11.43
CA PRO A 91 3.76 8.41 11.26
C PRO A 91 4.69 8.07 12.43
N ASP A 92 4.14 7.97 13.64
CA ASP A 92 4.85 7.57 14.86
C ASP A 92 4.92 6.05 15.06
N GLY A 93 4.30 5.25 14.16
CA GLY A 93 4.26 3.79 14.24
C GLY A 93 3.44 3.20 15.40
N THR A 94 2.76 4.04 16.19
CA THR A 94 1.96 3.61 17.36
C THR A 94 0.75 2.78 16.95
N PHE A 95 0.16 3.09 15.78
CA PHE A 95 -0.99 2.40 15.24
C PHE A 95 -0.73 1.90 13.82
N ALA A 96 -1.35 0.76 13.50
CA ALA A 96 -1.53 0.31 12.12
C ALA A 96 -3.02 0.33 11.77
N TYR A 97 -3.34 0.75 10.55
CA TYR A 97 -4.67 0.74 9.99
C TYR A 97 -4.73 -0.32 8.90
N VAL A 98 -5.70 -1.23 8.98
CA VAL A 98 -5.80 -2.39 8.08
C VAL A 98 -7.17 -2.40 7.42
N SER A 99 -7.21 -2.34 6.09
CA SER A 99 -8.45 -2.47 5.32
C SER A 99 -8.87 -3.92 5.21
N ASN A 100 -10.17 -4.20 5.33
CA ASN A 100 -10.73 -5.52 5.11
C ASN A 100 -11.48 -5.53 3.78
N TYR A 101 -11.05 -6.39 2.85
CA TYR A 101 -11.65 -6.54 1.51
C TYR A 101 -13.17 -6.75 1.60
N GLN A 102 -13.59 -7.56 2.55
CA GLN A 102 -14.98 -7.81 2.91
C GLN A 102 -15.06 -8.22 4.38
N MET A 103 -16.27 -8.23 4.91
CA MET A 103 -16.56 -8.70 6.25
C MET A 103 -17.39 -9.97 6.19
N TYR A 104 -17.24 -10.82 7.20
CA TYR A 104 -18.03 -12.04 7.40
C TYR A 104 -18.73 -11.99 8.76
N GLY A 105 -19.93 -12.51 8.82
CA GLY A 105 -20.73 -12.54 10.04
C GLY A 105 -22.16 -12.08 9.80
N SER A 106 -22.97 -12.05 10.86
CA SER A 106 -24.37 -11.66 10.76
C SER A 106 -24.53 -10.24 10.23
N GLY A 107 -25.24 -10.09 9.10
CA GLY A 107 -25.51 -8.79 8.47
C GLY A 107 -24.55 -8.40 7.37
N PHE A 108 -23.60 -9.25 7.01
CA PHE A 108 -22.76 -9.11 5.83
C PHE A 108 -23.17 -10.19 4.82
N ASN A 109 -24.21 -9.88 4.03
CA ASN A 109 -24.88 -10.86 3.17
C ASN A 109 -24.60 -10.67 1.68
N LYS A 110 -24.02 -9.52 1.30
CA LYS A 110 -23.70 -9.17 -0.08
C LYS A 110 -22.27 -8.68 -0.20
N PRO A 111 -21.26 -9.54 0.01
CA PRO A 111 -19.87 -9.15 -0.12
C PRO A 111 -19.55 -8.77 -1.56
N GLY A 112 -18.77 -7.71 -1.74
CA GLY A 112 -18.32 -7.27 -3.05
C GLY A 112 -17.17 -8.14 -3.57
N PHE A 113 -16.86 -8.00 -4.87
CA PHE A 113 -15.78 -8.72 -5.54
C PHE A 113 -15.11 -7.84 -6.61
N ASP A 114 -14.09 -8.35 -7.29
CA ASP A 114 -13.28 -7.53 -8.20
C ASP A 114 -14.03 -6.96 -9.43
N LYS A 115 -15.11 -7.62 -9.88
CA LYS A 115 -15.96 -7.13 -10.97
C LYS A 115 -17.24 -6.54 -10.39
N CYS A 116 -17.22 -5.28 -10.04
CA CYS A 116 -18.33 -4.58 -9.38
C CYS A 116 -18.47 -3.14 -9.86
N ILE A 117 -19.63 -2.56 -9.65
CA ILE A 117 -19.90 -1.12 -9.78
C ILE A 117 -20.65 -0.62 -8.54
N ALA A 118 -20.62 0.68 -8.30
CA ALA A 118 -21.26 1.27 -7.13
C ALA A 118 -22.79 1.01 -7.06
N ALA A 119 -23.45 0.90 -8.23
CA ALA A 119 -24.89 0.61 -8.33
C ALA A 119 -25.26 -0.81 -7.89
N ASP A 120 -24.31 -1.73 -7.77
CA ASP A 120 -24.60 -3.10 -7.34
C ASP A 120 -24.99 -3.18 -5.85
N GLY A 121 -24.70 -2.14 -5.06
CA GLY A 121 -25.08 -2.04 -3.65
C GLY A 121 -24.49 -3.16 -2.79
N TYR A 122 -23.18 -3.41 -2.91
CA TYR A 122 -22.46 -4.34 -2.06
C TYR A 122 -22.33 -3.82 -0.63
N ASP A 123 -22.17 -4.73 0.31
CA ASP A 123 -21.96 -4.40 1.71
C ASP A 123 -20.70 -3.52 1.85
N GLU A 124 -20.82 -2.49 2.67
CA GLU A 124 -19.68 -1.70 3.10
C GLU A 124 -18.79 -2.53 4.03
N SER A 125 -17.52 -2.19 4.08
CA SER A 125 -16.53 -2.90 4.89
C SER A 125 -15.89 -1.96 5.92
N TYR A 126 -14.83 -2.43 6.58
CA TYR A 126 -14.24 -1.73 7.71
C TYR A 126 -12.72 -1.64 7.57
N VAL A 127 -12.16 -0.58 8.14
CA VAL A 127 -10.75 -0.46 8.48
C VAL A 127 -10.60 -0.72 9.96
N TYR A 128 -9.68 -1.61 10.33
CA TYR A 128 -9.30 -1.87 11.71
C TYR A 128 -8.15 -0.96 12.14
N LYS A 129 -8.21 -0.46 13.37
CA LYS A 129 -7.10 0.20 14.06
C LYS A 129 -6.45 -0.81 14.98
N ILE A 130 -5.18 -1.10 14.76
CA ILE A 130 -4.36 -2.00 15.58
C ILE A 130 -3.45 -1.16 16.45
N ASP A 131 -3.48 -1.37 17.75
CA ASP A 131 -2.50 -0.83 18.70
C ASP A 131 -1.23 -1.67 18.61
N MET A 132 -0.13 -1.08 18.18
CA MET A 132 1.12 -1.81 17.92
C MET A 132 1.90 -2.16 19.19
N THR A 133 1.60 -1.53 20.32
CA THR A 133 2.13 -1.94 21.62
C THR A 133 1.41 -3.17 22.15
N LYS A 134 0.08 -3.23 21.97
CA LYS A 134 -0.76 -4.35 22.44
C LYS A 134 -0.90 -5.46 21.40
N LEU A 135 -0.51 -5.21 20.16
CA LEU A 135 -0.61 -6.11 19.01
C LEU A 135 -2.03 -6.70 18.86
N ARG A 136 -3.05 -5.84 18.94
CA ARG A 136 -4.46 -6.23 18.79
C ARG A 136 -5.31 -5.13 18.18
N VAL A 137 -6.43 -5.51 17.57
CA VAL A 137 -7.45 -4.57 17.09
C VAL A 137 -8.09 -3.87 18.28
N VAL A 138 -8.15 -2.54 18.25
CA VAL A 138 -8.71 -1.70 19.31
C VAL A 138 -9.91 -0.87 18.87
N ALA A 139 -10.08 -0.66 17.55
CA ALA A 139 -11.23 0.05 17.00
C ALA A 139 -11.45 -0.37 15.54
N ALA A 140 -12.65 -0.09 15.02
CA ALA A 140 -12.98 -0.26 13.62
C ALA A 140 -13.77 0.95 13.12
N VAL A 141 -13.56 1.36 11.86
CA VAL A 141 -14.33 2.40 11.19
C VAL A 141 -14.93 1.84 9.90
N ARG A 142 -16.21 2.12 9.69
CA ARG A 142 -16.93 1.75 8.47
C ARG A 142 -16.46 2.63 7.31
N VAL A 143 -16.25 2.03 6.15
CA VAL A 143 -15.84 2.67 4.89
C VAL A 143 -16.65 2.08 3.74
N GLY A 144 -16.40 2.50 2.50
CA GLY A 144 -17.13 1.96 1.36
C GLY A 144 -16.87 0.49 1.06
N ALA A 145 -17.50 -0.03 0.00
CA ALA A 145 -17.42 -1.44 -0.38
C ALA A 145 -16.09 -1.80 -1.04
N VAL A 146 -15.54 -2.93 -0.63
CA VAL A 146 -14.27 -3.49 -1.11
C VAL A 146 -13.12 -2.48 -0.97
N PRO A 147 -12.79 -2.05 0.26
CA PRO A 147 -11.64 -1.19 0.45
C PRO A 147 -10.36 -1.96 0.08
N LYS A 148 -9.47 -1.27 -0.63
CA LYS A 148 -8.19 -1.84 -1.08
C LYS A 148 -7.05 -1.13 -0.37
N PHE A 149 -6.52 -0.09 -0.98
CA PHE A 149 -5.36 0.63 -0.49
C PHE A 149 -5.75 1.73 0.50
N LEU A 150 -4.84 2.05 1.40
CA LEU A 150 -5.01 3.13 2.35
C LEU A 150 -3.69 3.86 2.59
N ALA A 151 -3.77 5.13 2.96
CA ALA A 151 -2.63 5.98 3.25
C ALA A 151 -2.97 6.94 4.39
N VAL A 152 -2.03 7.09 5.32
CA VAL A 152 -2.09 8.10 6.38
C VAL A 152 -1.40 9.37 5.89
N SER A 153 -2.00 10.54 6.15
CA SER A 153 -1.36 11.82 5.86
C SER A 153 -0.10 12.02 6.71
N PRO A 154 0.94 12.70 6.20
CA PRO A 154 2.18 12.95 6.93
C PRO A 154 1.99 13.64 8.29
N ASP A 155 0.96 14.48 8.44
CA ASP A 155 0.58 15.12 9.70
C ASP A 155 -0.12 14.18 10.70
N GLY A 156 -0.40 12.94 10.31
CA GLY A 156 -1.06 11.93 11.15
C GLY A 156 -2.54 12.18 11.44
N GLN A 157 -3.19 13.14 10.77
CA GLN A 157 -4.57 13.52 11.08
C GLN A 157 -5.62 12.79 10.24
N THR A 158 -5.27 12.39 9.03
CA THR A 158 -6.21 11.84 8.04
C THR A 158 -5.78 10.50 7.52
N LEU A 159 -6.72 9.54 7.47
CA LEU A 159 -6.55 8.30 6.74
C LEU A 159 -7.44 8.33 5.50
N LEU A 160 -6.86 8.07 4.33
CA LEU A 160 -7.57 7.90 3.07
C LEU A 160 -7.66 6.42 2.73
N VAL A 161 -8.85 5.97 2.30
CA VAL A 161 -9.11 4.56 1.96
C VAL A 161 -9.78 4.47 0.60
N SER A 162 -9.16 3.78 -0.35
CA SER A 162 -9.75 3.57 -1.69
C SER A 162 -10.80 2.45 -1.66
N ASN A 163 -12.04 2.77 -1.99
CA ASN A 163 -13.17 1.84 -2.02
C ASN A 163 -13.44 1.41 -3.46
N TRP A 164 -12.96 0.24 -3.80
CA TRP A 164 -12.92 -0.30 -5.16
C TRP A 164 -14.31 -0.36 -5.82
N CYS A 165 -15.29 -0.92 -5.12
CA CYS A 165 -16.64 -1.04 -5.66
C CYS A 165 -17.46 0.25 -5.54
N SER A 166 -17.24 1.04 -4.50
CA SER A 166 -17.94 2.32 -4.33
C SER A 166 -17.43 3.43 -5.26
N SER A 167 -16.28 3.26 -5.92
CA SER A 167 -15.66 4.29 -6.77
C SER A 167 -15.27 5.56 -6.00
N THR A 168 -15.08 5.46 -4.69
CA THR A 168 -14.82 6.57 -3.78
C THR A 168 -13.50 6.39 -3.02
N VAL A 169 -13.07 7.47 -2.37
CA VAL A 169 -12.08 7.43 -1.29
C VAL A 169 -12.77 7.88 -0.01
N SER A 170 -12.75 7.03 1.01
CA SER A 170 -13.18 7.40 2.37
C SER A 170 -12.13 8.28 3.02
N VAL A 171 -12.57 9.34 3.68
CA VAL A 171 -11.75 10.27 4.46
C VAL A 171 -12.06 10.03 5.94
N VAL A 172 -11.14 9.45 6.65
CA VAL A 172 -11.27 9.13 8.09
C VAL A 172 -10.43 10.10 8.89
N ASP A 173 -11.05 10.72 9.88
CA ASP A 173 -10.39 11.52 10.91
C ASP A 173 -9.73 10.59 11.93
N LEU A 174 -8.42 10.70 12.11
CA LEU A 174 -7.68 9.79 12.97
C LEU A 174 -7.78 10.12 14.46
N ALA A 175 -8.13 11.36 14.83
CA ALA A 175 -8.36 11.73 16.23
C ALA A 175 -9.65 11.10 16.77
N THR A 176 -10.73 11.13 15.98
CA THR A 176 -12.03 10.55 16.36
C THR A 176 -12.23 9.13 15.85
N PHE A 177 -11.42 8.68 14.93
CA PHE A 177 -11.51 7.45 14.16
C PHE A 177 -12.89 7.24 13.53
N ARG A 178 -13.40 8.29 12.85
CA ARG A 178 -14.68 8.29 12.14
C ARG A 178 -14.52 8.74 10.71
N GLU A 179 -15.30 8.15 9.81
CA GLU A 179 -15.39 8.63 8.44
C GLU A 179 -16.10 9.99 8.41
N LYS A 180 -15.42 11.01 7.88
CA LYS A 180 -15.99 12.35 7.68
C LYS A 180 -16.75 12.48 6.36
N ARG A 181 -16.28 11.82 5.32
CA ARG A 181 -16.89 11.86 3.98
C ARG A 181 -16.35 10.76 3.07
N GLN A 182 -17.02 10.57 1.96
CA GLN A 182 -16.50 9.86 0.80
C GLN A 182 -16.37 10.83 -0.38
N VAL A 183 -15.25 10.75 -1.10
CA VAL A 183 -14.94 11.55 -2.28
C VAL A 183 -15.03 10.67 -3.51
N LEU A 184 -15.90 11.00 -4.46
CA LEU A 184 -16.01 10.27 -5.73
C LEU A 184 -14.79 10.55 -6.60
N VAL A 185 -14.01 9.51 -6.91
CA VAL A 185 -12.76 9.61 -7.69
C VAL A 185 -12.80 8.81 -8.99
N GLY A 186 -13.78 7.95 -9.18
CA GLY A 186 -13.97 7.12 -10.38
C GLY A 186 -13.76 5.63 -10.09
N ARG A 187 -14.07 4.79 -11.09
CA ARG A 187 -14.11 3.32 -10.96
C ARG A 187 -12.75 2.72 -10.60
N TYR A 188 -12.79 1.81 -9.67
CA TYR A 188 -11.63 1.01 -9.24
C TYR A 188 -10.45 1.84 -8.74
N PRO A 189 -10.66 2.74 -7.76
CA PRO A 189 -9.56 3.43 -7.11
C PRO A 189 -8.69 2.44 -6.34
N ARG A 190 -7.36 2.67 -6.36
CA ARG A 190 -6.42 1.75 -5.72
C ARG A 190 -5.31 2.49 -4.97
N GLY A 191 -4.09 2.57 -5.51
CA GLY A 191 -2.97 3.20 -4.82
C GLY A 191 -3.24 4.67 -4.51
N ILE A 192 -2.79 5.14 -3.35
CA ILE A 192 -2.92 6.50 -2.85
C ILE A 192 -1.54 6.98 -2.43
N ALA A 193 -1.16 8.18 -2.85
CA ALA A 193 -0.03 8.93 -2.31
C ALA A 193 -0.53 10.29 -1.82
N ILE A 194 0.00 10.78 -0.70
CA ILE A 194 -0.36 12.07 -0.11
C ILE A 194 0.87 12.97 -0.15
N SER A 195 0.70 14.25 -0.48
CA SER A 195 1.78 15.25 -0.49
C SER A 195 2.37 15.47 0.89
N ASN A 196 3.64 15.87 0.95
CA ASN A 196 4.39 16.03 2.20
C ASN A 196 3.77 17.08 3.14
N ASP A 197 3.05 18.05 2.58
CA ASP A 197 2.29 19.07 3.32
C ASP A 197 0.88 18.63 3.73
N SER A 198 0.51 17.36 3.48
CA SER A 198 -0.82 16.81 3.73
C SER A 198 -1.97 17.51 2.97
N GLY A 199 -1.66 18.36 1.98
CA GLY A 199 -2.64 19.20 1.28
C GLY A 199 -3.27 18.53 0.05
N VAL A 200 -2.63 17.51 -0.52
CA VAL A 200 -3.07 16.88 -1.78
C VAL A 200 -2.94 15.37 -1.71
N ALA A 201 -3.93 14.67 -2.23
CA ALA A 201 -3.82 13.24 -2.48
C ALA A 201 -3.86 12.91 -3.99
N TYR A 202 -3.11 11.89 -4.38
CA TYR A 202 -3.06 11.34 -5.73
C TYR A 202 -3.54 9.90 -5.69
N ILE A 203 -4.57 9.57 -6.43
CA ILE A 203 -5.22 8.27 -6.43
C ILE A 203 -5.11 7.63 -7.82
N ALA A 204 -4.58 6.43 -7.88
CA ALA A 204 -4.58 5.62 -9.10
C ALA A 204 -5.99 5.06 -9.34
N VAL A 205 -6.66 5.48 -10.42
CA VAL A 205 -8.03 5.07 -10.80
C VAL A 205 -7.93 4.10 -11.97
N MET A 206 -7.91 2.79 -11.67
CA MET A 206 -7.66 1.74 -12.66
C MET A 206 -8.74 1.68 -13.75
N GLY A 207 -10.02 1.70 -13.35
CA GLY A 207 -11.14 1.54 -14.27
C GLY A 207 -11.36 2.73 -15.21
N GLY A 208 -10.76 3.88 -14.91
CA GLY A 208 -10.82 5.07 -15.74
C GLY A 208 -9.52 5.41 -16.48
N GLY A 209 -8.43 4.67 -16.21
CA GLY A 209 -7.11 4.98 -16.74
C GLY A 209 -6.66 6.41 -16.35
N ARG A 210 -6.88 6.80 -15.10
CA ARG A 210 -6.66 8.17 -14.62
C ARG A 210 -5.90 8.22 -13.31
N ILE A 211 -5.33 9.37 -13.01
CA ILE A 211 -4.86 9.76 -11.69
C ILE A 211 -5.82 10.85 -11.21
N ALA A 212 -6.52 10.62 -10.11
CA ALA A 212 -7.34 11.63 -9.47
C ALA A 212 -6.46 12.42 -8.48
N ARG A 213 -6.28 13.71 -8.71
CA ARG A 213 -5.67 14.65 -7.77
C ARG A 213 -6.79 15.26 -6.94
N VAL A 214 -6.76 15.03 -5.64
CA VAL A 214 -7.75 15.54 -4.67
C VAL A 214 -7.08 16.59 -3.80
N ASP A 215 -7.65 17.78 -3.76
CA ASP A 215 -7.28 18.82 -2.80
C ASP A 215 -7.93 18.47 -1.44
N LEU A 216 -7.13 18.26 -0.41
CA LEU A 216 -7.60 17.78 0.90
C LEU A 216 -8.20 18.88 1.79
N THR A 217 -8.15 20.13 1.36
CA THR A 217 -8.83 21.26 2.03
C THR A 217 -10.21 21.49 1.43
N THR A 218 -10.27 21.57 0.10
CA THR A 218 -11.52 21.92 -0.62
C THR A 218 -12.29 20.70 -1.12
N TRP A 219 -11.65 19.52 -1.13
CA TRP A 219 -12.16 18.24 -1.63
C TRP A 219 -12.46 18.25 -3.14
N LYS A 220 -11.94 19.22 -3.86
CA LYS A 220 -12.05 19.27 -5.32
C LYS A 220 -11.18 18.21 -5.95
N VAL A 221 -11.76 17.50 -6.94
CA VAL A 221 -11.09 16.43 -7.68
C VAL A 221 -10.75 16.94 -9.08
N LYS A 222 -9.46 16.83 -9.46
CA LYS A 222 -8.98 17.04 -10.81
C LYS A 222 -8.50 15.72 -11.38
N GLN A 223 -9.02 15.33 -12.53
CA GLN A 223 -8.63 14.09 -13.21
C GLN A 223 -7.49 14.34 -14.19
N TRP A 224 -6.41 13.62 -14.04
CA TRP A 224 -5.33 13.57 -15.03
C TRP A 224 -5.42 12.28 -15.84
N ARG A 225 -5.23 12.35 -17.13
CA ARG A 225 -5.14 11.16 -17.96
C ARG A 225 -3.85 10.39 -17.58
N SER A 226 -3.99 9.14 -17.22
CA SER A 226 -2.83 8.31 -16.97
C SER A 226 -2.08 8.02 -18.28
N PRO A 227 -0.75 7.98 -18.26
CA PRO A 227 0.06 7.78 -19.48
C PRO A 227 -0.19 6.45 -20.18
N ASN A 228 -0.62 5.45 -19.42
CA ASN A 228 -1.06 4.14 -19.91
C ASN A 228 -2.37 3.77 -19.24
N SER A 229 -3.15 2.89 -19.83
CA SER A 229 -4.34 2.36 -19.17
C SER A 229 -3.97 1.61 -17.89
N THR A 230 -4.85 1.57 -16.89
CA THR A 230 -4.71 0.76 -15.66
C THR A 230 -3.57 1.15 -14.71
N PRO A 231 -3.51 2.42 -14.24
CA PRO A 231 -2.63 2.77 -13.13
C PRO A 231 -3.05 1.98 -11.87
N ARG A 232 -2.08 1.36 -11.18
CA ARG A 232 -2.40 0.46 -10.07
C ARG A 232 -1.89 0.95 -8.72
N HIS A 233 -0.61 1.27 -8.65
CA HIS A 233 0.01 1.81 -7.45
C HIS A 233 0.68 3.13 -7.76
N ILE A 234 0.77 4.01 -6.77
CA ILE A 234 1.33 5.34 -6.91
C ILE A 234 2.17 5.66 -5.67
N LEU A 235 3.36 6.18 -5.88
CA LEU A 235 4.26 6.69 -4.86
C LEU A 235 4.62 8.13 -5.17
N LEU A 236 4.87 8.92 -4.14
CA LEU A 236 5.44 10.26 -4.24
C LEU A 236 6.95 10.18 -3.97
N SER A 237 7.76 10.94 -4.72
CA SER A 237 9.19 11.10 -4.41
C SER A 237 9.37 11.82 -3.07
N PRO A 238 10.49 11.62 -2.35
CA PRO A 238 10.71 12.26 -1.06
C PRO A 238 10.65 13.79 -1.11
N ASP A 239 11.06 14.42 -2.23
CA ASP A 239 10.96 15.85 -2.47
C ASP A 239 9.56 16.35 -2.88
N GLY A 240 8.60 15.43 -3.04
CA GLY A 240 7.23 15.75 -3.44
C GLY A 240 7.05 16.17 -4.90
N SER A 241 8.10 16.20 -5.72
CA SER A 241 8.04 16.73 -7.08
C SER A 241 7.54 15.75 -8.13
N LYS A 242 7.62 14.43 -7.85
CA LYS A 242 7.35 13.37 -8.80
C LYS A 242 6.44 12.30 -8.23
N LEU A 243 5.62 11.72 -9.09
CA LEU A 243 4.86 10.52 -8.81
C LEU A 243 5.44 9.37 -9.64
N TYR A 244 5.56 8.20 -9.02
CA TYR A 244 5.87 6.95 -9.71
C TYR A 244 4.60 6.10 -9.75
N VAL A 245 4.19 5.70 -10.95
CA VAL A 245 2.91 5.02 -11.18
C VAL A 245 3.14 3.70 -11.89
N SER A 246 2.77 2.59 -11.26
CA SER A 246 2.82 1.27 -11.91
C SER A 246 1.60 1.07 -12.80
N HIS A 247 1.82 0.56 -13.99
CA HIS A 247 0.79 0.25 -14.99
C HIS A 247 0.76 -1.25 -15.26
N ASN A 248 -0.22 -1.91 -14.65
CA ASN A 248 -0.31 -3.37 -14.60
C ASN A 248 -0.31 -4.03 -15.97
N ILE A 249 -1.15 -3.58 -16.89
CA ILE A 249 -1.26 -4.18 -18.24
C ILE A 249 -0.07 -3.79 -19.12
N ALA A 250 0.41 -2.57 -19.01
CA ALA A 250 1.48 -2.06 -19.87
C ALA A 250 2.89 -2.53 -19.46
N SER A 251 3.04 -3.15 -18.29
CA SER A 251 4.34 -3.60 -17.75
C SER A 251 5.38 -2.48 -17.63
N VAL A 252 4.92 -1.29 -17.21
CA VAL A 252 5.79 -0.11 -17.05
C VAL A 252 5.56 0.58 -15.72
N VAL A 253 6.58 1.30 -15.27
CA VAL A 253 6.46 2.36 -14.26
C VAL A 253 6.68 3.69 -14.96
N ALA A 254 5.74 4.63 -14.78
CA ALA A 254 5.83 5.98 -15.28
C ALA A 254 6.25 6.95 -14.17
N GLU A 255 7.18 7.83 -14.47
CA GLU A 255 7.52 9.02 -13.69
C GLU A 255 6.66 10.19 -14.19
N VAL A 256 5.93 10.82 -13.29
CA VAL A 256 4.94 11.85 -13.60
C VAL A 256 5.21 13.08 -12.73
N ASN A 257 5.15 14.28 -13.30
CA ASN A 257 5.26 15.53 -12.55
C ASN A 257 4.05 15.69 -11.62
N ALA A 258 4.29 15.82 -10.30
CA ALA A 258 3.24 15.86 -9.28
C ALA A 258 2.40 17.15 -9.31
N SER A 259 2.89 18.25 -9.92
CA SER A 259 2.14 19.51 -9.98
C SER A 259 1.12 19.56 -11.12
N ASN A 260 1.42 18.93 -12.26
CA ASN A 260 0.62 19.07 -13.47
C ASN A 260 0.20 17.74 -14.15
N GLY A 261 0.69 16.59 -13.68
CA GLY A 261 0.34 15.28 -14.23
C GLY A 261 1.05 14.92 -15.54
N ARG A 262 2.05 15.72 -15.98
CA ARG A 262 2.82 15.43 -17.21
C ARG A 262 3.74 14.24 -16.98
N VAL A 263 3.72 13.27 -17.88
CA VAL A 263 4.69 12.17 -17.89
C VAL A 263 6.07 12.69 -18.24
N LEU A 264 7.05 12.37 -17.43
CA LEU A 264 8.44 12.73 -17.61
C LEU A 264 9.21 11.60 -18.29
N ARG A 265 9.16 10.40 -17.71
CA ARG A 265 9.89 9.22 -18.21
C ARG A 265 9.08 7.95 -17.96
N ARG A 266 9.50 6.85 -18.57
CA ARG A 266 8.97 5.50 -18.33
C ARG A 266 10.09 4.49 -18.29
N VAL A 267 9.88 3.42 -17.52
CA VAL A 267 10.74 2.23 -17.52
C VAL A 267 9.90 0.98 -17.66
N THR A 268 10.31 0.09 -18.56
CA THR A 268 9.70 -1.24 -18.66
C THR A 268 10.23 -2.11 -17.52
N THR A 269 9.32 -2.81 -16.84
CA THR A 269 9.61 -3.75 -15.76
C THR A 269 9.20 -5.17 -16.18
N GLY A 270 9.11 -6.10 -15.26
CA GLY A 270 8.48 -7.39 -15.53
C GLY A 270 6.96 -7.25 -15.74
N LYS A 271 6.31 -8.36 -16.12
CA LYS A 271 4.86 -8.38 -16.43
C LYS A 271 4.01 -8.14 -15.17
N ALA A 272 2.94 -7.37 -15.36
CA ALA A 272 1.96 -7.01 -14.34
C ALA A 272 2.58 -6.38 -13.08
N PRO A 273 3.30 -5.23 -13.18
CA PRO A 273 3.80 -4.54 -12.00
C PRO A 273 2.65 -4.12 -11.08
N ARG A 274 2.81 -4.40 -9.79
CA ARG A 274 1.76 -4.14 -8.78
C ARG A 274 2.22 -3.09 -7.79
N THR A 275 2.53 -3.50 -6.56
CA THR A 275 2.99 -2.62 -5.51
C THR A 275 4.45 -2.22 -5.75
N MET A 276 4.78 -1.03 -5.32
CA MET A 276 6.14 -0.49 -5.33
C MET A 276 6.49 0.02 -3.94
N ALA A 277 7.76 -0.03 -3.60
CA ALA A 277 8.34 0.68 -2.47
C ALA A 277 9.50 1.54 -2.95
N MET A 278 9.76 2.65 -2.27
CA MET A 278 10.90 3.52 -2.52
C MET A 278 11.83 3.49 -1.32
N SER A 279 13.12 3.55 -1.57
CA SER A 279 14.09 3.75 -0.50
C SER A 279 13.96 5.17 0.08
N PRO A 280 14.26 5.40 1.38
CA PRO A 280 14.09 6.71 2.03
C PRO A 280 14.91 7.83 1.38
N ASP A 281 16.05 7.49 0.80
CA ASP A 281 16.91 8.43 0.05
C ASP A 281 16.37 8.72 -1.37
N GLY A 282 15.27 8.09 -1.76
CA GLY A 282 14.66 8.25 -3.08
C GLY A 282 15.46 7.62 -4.23
N ALA A 283 16.58 6.94 -3.97
CA ALA A 283 17.47 6.45 -5.01
C ALA A 283 16.94 5.23 -5.76
N ALA A 284 16.12 4.40 -5.12
CA ALA A 284 15.62 3.14 -5.69
C ALA A 284 14.11 2.97 -5.56
N LEU A 285 13.52 2.41 -6.62
CA LEU A 285 12.17 1.84 -6.62
C LEU A 285 12.28 0.31 -6.68
N TYR A 286 11.56 -0.37 -5.81
CA TYR A 286 11.41 -1.82 -5.80
C TYR A 286 10.00 -2.17 -6.28
N VAL A 287 9.90 -2.84 -7.42
CA VAL A 287 8.64 -3.08 -8.12
C VAL A 287 8.36 -4.57 -8.20
N VAL A 288 7.30 -5.05 -7.57
CA VAL A 288 6.89 -6.46 -7.71
C VAL A 288 6.16 -6.67 -9.02
N ASN A 289 6.60 -7.65 -9.80
CA ASN A 289 6.05 -8.01 -11.09
C ASN A 289 5.31 -9.35 -10.96
N TYR A 290 4.01 -9.27 -10.81
CA TYR A 290 3.15 -10.38 -10.41
C TYR A 290 3.20 -11.58 -11.37
N ASP A 291 3.07 -11.35 -12.69
CA ASP A 291 3.03 -12.42 -13.69
C ASP A 291 4.43 -12.88 -14.12
N SER A 292 5.47 -12.09 -13.87
CA SER A 292 6.87 -12.48 -14.14
C SER A 292 7.52 -13.21 -12.97
N ASN A 293 6.92 -13.21 -11.79
CA ASN A 293 7.52 -13.75 -10.55
C ASN A 293 8.88 -13.12 -10.24
N THR A 294 8.97 -11.80 -10.36
CA THR A 294 10.22 -11.05 -10.15
C THR A 294 10.00 -9.77 -9.36
N VAL A 295 11.09 -9.22 -8.82
CA VAL A 295 11.20 -7.84 -8.37
C VAL A 295 12.16 -7.11 -9.31
N SER A 296 11.74 -5.98 -9.88
CA SER A 296 12.62 -5.06 -10.58
C SER A 296 13.15 -4.01 -9.61
N VAL A 297 14.46 -3.83 -9.56
CA VAL A 297 15.11 -2.69 -8.90
C VAL A 297 15.35 -1.61 -9.95
N VAL A 298 14.71 -0.47 -9.76
CA VAL A 298 14.80 0.67 -10.67
C VAL A 298 15.61 1.77 -9.99
N ASP A 299 16.68 2.20 -10.61
CA ASP A 299 17.38 3.42 -10.27
C ASP A 299 16.49 4.63 -10.65
N SER A 300 16.07 5.41 -9.66
CA SER A 300 15.13 6.50 -9.84
C SER A 300 15.74 7.69 -10.60
N THR A 301 17.07 7.88 -10.52
CA THR A 301 17.79 8.96 -11.19
C THR A 301 17.86 8.72 -12.69
N SER A 302 18.24 7.52 -13.10
CA SER A 302 18.33 7.14 -14.52
C SER A 302 17.02 6.60 -15.09
N MET A 303 16.07 6.21 -14.25
CA MET A 303 14.85 5.46 -14.63
C MET A 303 15.18 4.20 -15.44
N LYS A 304 16.15 3.42 -14.99
CA LYS A 304 16.55 2.14 -15.58
C LYS A 304 16.42 1.00 -14.58
N VAL A 305 16.03 -0.18 -15.03
CA VAL A 305 16.13 -1.41 -14.25
C VAL A 305 17.60 -1.77 -14.14
N VAL A 306 18.14 -1.81 -12.91
CA VAL A 306 19.53 -2.14 -12.62
C VAL A 306 19.71 -3.55 -12.07
N GLN A 307 18.61 -4.17 -11.64
CA GLN A 307 18.57 -5.58 -11.20
C GLN A 307 17.15 -6.13 -11.36
N THR A 308 17.08 -7.42 -11.70
CA THR A 308 15.84 -8.20 -11.62
C THR A 308 16.11 -9.42 -10.74
N VAL A 309 15.29 -9.59 -9.70
CA VAL A 309 15.41 -10.68 -8.73
C VAL A 309 14.23 -11.63 -8.89
N ASN A 310 14.49 -12.94 -8.97
CA ASN A 310 13.44 -13.96 -9.00
C ASN A 310 12.80 -14.12 -7.62
N THR A 311 11.49 -14.36 -7.60
CA THR A 311 10.71 -14.62 -6.39
C THR A 311 9.88 -15.89 -6.56
N PRO A 312 9.33 -16.47 -5.48
CA PRO A 312 8.23 -17.41 -5.59
C PRO A 312 7.04 -16.81 -6.34
N THR A 313 6.10 -17.68 -6.72
CA THR A 313 4.95 -17.34 -7.55
C THR A 313 4.16 -16.14 -7.01
N HIS A 314 3.87 -15.21 -7.90
CA HIS A 314 3.01 -14.05 -7.69
C HIS A 314 3.44 -13.13 -6.54
N PRO A 315 4.60 -12.44 -6.63
CA PRO A 315 4.94 -11.38 -5.68
C PRO A 315 3.89 -10.26 -5.80
N ILE A 316 3.38 -9.78 -4.66
CA ILE A 316 2.21 -8.91 -4.65
C ILE A 316 2.35 -7.68 -3.79
N GLY A 317 3.08 -7.76 -2.68
CA GLY A 317 3.37 -6.67 -1.78
C GLY A 317 4.87 -6.43 -1.66
N VAL A 318 5.27 -5.18 -1.47
CA VAL A 318 6.66 -4.81 -1.18
C VAL A 318 6.67 -3.60 -0.26
N THR A 319 7.57 -3.61 0.72
CA THR A 319 7.80 -2.48 1.61
C THR A 319 9.29 -2.32 1.88
N PHE A 320 9.70 -1.11 2.23
CA PHE A 320 11.02 -0.80 2.72
C PHE A 320 10.98 -0.73 4.25
N GLU A 321 11.81 -1.51 4.91
CA GLU A 321 11.98 -1.52 6.35
C GLU A 321 13.21 -0.66 6.70
N PRO A 322 13.02 0.49 7.39
CA PRO A 322 14.06 1.51 7.49
C PRO A 322 15.15 1.19 8.52
N THR A 323 14.88 0.41 9.56
CA THR A 323 15.84 0.21 10.67
C THR A 323 17.01 -0.68 10.30
N LYS A 324 16.81 -1.61 9.40
CA LYS A 324 17.83 -2.53 8.85
C LYS A 324 18.15 -2.24 7.38
N ASN A 325 17.55 -1.21 6.79
CA ASN A 325 17.73 -0.90 5.37
C ASN A 325 17.37 -2.08 4.46
N ARG A 326 16.22 -2.73 4.74
CA ARG A 326 15.76 -3.96 4.08
C ARG A 326 14.53 -3.75 3.22
N VAL A 327 14.43 -4.56 2.18
CA VAL A 327 13.22 -4.68 1.37
C VAL A 327 12.53 -5.99 1.69
N TRP A 328 11.25 -5.92 2.02
CA TRP A 328 10.41 -7.08 2.26
C TRP A 328 9.45 -7.26 1.09
N VAL A 329 9.32 -8.48 0.63
CA VAL A 329 8.44 -8.85 -0.49
C VAL A 329 7.48 -9.94 -0.04
N ALA A 330 6.19 -9.70 -0.19
CA ALA A 330 5.14 -10.68 0.03
C ALA A 330 4.80 -11.40 -1.28
N SER A 331 4.77 -12.74 -1.24
CA SER A 331 4.34 -13.58 -2.34
C SER A 331 3.02 -14.28 -2.02
N TYR A 332 2.12 -14.32 -2.98
CA TYR A 332 0.83 -15.01 -2.88
C TYR A 332 0.97 -16.50 -2.54
N HIS A 333 2.14 -17.08 -2.81
CA HIS A 333 2.46 -18.47 -2.49
C HIS A 333 2.77 -18.71 -1.00
N GLY A 334 2.46 -17.75 -0.14
CA GLY A 334 2.60 -17.92 1.31
C GLY A 334 4.01 -17.68 1.82
N THR A 335 4.73 -16.72 1.27
CA THR A 335 6.09 -16.38 1.71
C THR A 335 6.32 -14.88 1.81
N LEU A 336 7.17 -14.51 2.79
CA LEU A 336 7.84 -13.21 2.84
C LEU A 336 9.33 -13.43 2.55
N LEU A 337 9.89 -12.56 1.73
CA LEU A 337 11.29 -12.54 1.36
C LEU A 337 11.93 -11.27 1.89
N LEU A 338 13.05 -11.40 2.59
CA LEU A 338 13.81 -10.30 3.16
C LEU A 338 15.09 -10.12 2.37
N TYR A 339 15.31 -8.91 1.88
CA TYR A 339 16.50 -8.57 1.11
C TYR A 339 17.25 -7.44 1.80
N ASP A 340 18.55 -7.60 2.01
CA ASP A 340 19.42 -6.48 2.33
C ASP A 340 19.67 -5.64 1.08
N ARG A 341 19.75 -4.35 1.25
CA ARG A 341 20.14 -3.39 0.24
C ARG A 341 21.67 -3.30 0.20
N VAL A 342 22.28 -3.64 -0.95
CA VAL A 342 23.74 -3.71 -1.15
C VAL A 342 24.16 -2.90 -2.37
#